data_19fe5893b0abb2dec98268d5f0cc444c
#
_entry.id   19fe5893b0abb2dec98268d5f0cc444c
#
_cell.length_a   1.000
_cell.length_b   1.000
_cell.length_c   1.000
_cell.angle_alpha   90.00
_cell.angle_beta   90.00
_cell.angle_gamma   90.00
#
_symmetry.space_group_name_H-M   'P 1'
#
loop_
_entity.id
_entity.type
_entity.pdbx_description
1 polymer ?
#
loop_
_entity_poly.entity_id
_entity_poly.type
_entity_poly.pdbx_seq_one_letter_code
_entity_poly.pdbx_strand_id
1 'polypeptide(L)'
;LITIPPVRCASASARADLPLAVGPAISTALSNNPECACMSLVATLICNPASPALDSTIVDGARAVLPSPGPAQWLFNEVAVDIPFERENASRDDIKAIELQLRQARGDLPIDIVVQPRIGRRKKLFLADMDSTMIGQECIDELADFAGLKSHVAAITERAMRGEIEFESALRERVALLKGLPVSVVDEVLDKRITLTPG
;
A
#
# COMPACT_ATOMS: atom_id res chain seq x y z
N LEU A 1 -18.96 -7.33 8.21
CA LEU A 1 -18.26 -8.18 9.20
C LEU A 1 -17.62 -9.33 8.44
N ILE A 2 -16.34 -9.21 8.11
CA ILE A 2 -15.55 -10.31 7.52
C ILE A 2 -14.86 -10.98 8.70
N THR A 3 -15.30 -12.19 9.03
CA THR A 3 -14.68 -13.03 10.04
C THR A 3 -13.46 -13.69 9.42
N ILE A 4 -12.26 -13.30 9.83
CA ILE A 4 -11.01 -13.95 9.43
C ILE A 4 -10.76 -15.10 10.39
N PRO A 5 -10.61 -16.36 9.91
CA PRO A 5 -10.26 -17.47 10.77
C PRO A 5 -8.81 -17.37 11.26
N PRO A 6 -8.46 -17.91 12.44
CA PRO A 6 -7.11 -17.81 12.99
C PRO A 6 -6.11 -18.57 12.11
N VAL A 7 -5.04 -17.86 11.73
CA VAL A 7 -3.90 -18.45 11.01
C VAL A 7 -3.11 -19.31 11.98
N ARG A 8 -3.07 -20.63 11.76
CA ARG A 8 -2.15 -21.53 12.45
C ARG A 8 -0.75 -21.32 11.87
N CYS A 9 0.18 -20.86 12.68
CA CYS A 9 1.60 -20.92 12.37
C CYS A 9 2.03 -22.39 12.26
N ALA A 10 2.32 -22.83 11.04
CA ALA A 10 3.00 -24.09 10.80
C ALA A 10 4.51 -23.85 10.90
N SER A 11 5.16 -24.49 11.87
CA SER A 11 6.61 -24.58 11.93
C SER A 11 7.12 -25.40 10.73
N ALA A 12 7.75 -24.74 9.78
CA ALA A 12 8.51 -25.41 8.74
C ALA A 12 9.92 -24.82 8.68
N SER A 13 10.89 -25.63 9.13
CA SER A 13 12.29 -25.43 8.82
C SER A 13 12.49 -25.72 7.33
N ALA A 14 12.57 -24.70 6.52
CA ALA A 14 13.12 -24.80 5.18
C ALA A 14 14.06 -23.62 4.97
N ARG A 15 15.36 -23.92 4.86
CA ARG A 15 16.33 -23.02 4.26
C ARG A 15 15.88 -22.81 2.81
N ALA A 16 15.34 -21.65 2.54
CA ALA A 16 15.18 -21.15 1.17
C ALA A 16 16.12 -19.96 1.03
N ASP A 17 17.12 -20.09 0.17
CA ASP A 17 17.87 -18.98 -0.36
C ASP A 17 16.89 -18.07 -1.08
N LEU A 18 16.54 -16.95 -0.46
CA LEU A 18 15.74 -15.91 -1.11
C LEU A 18 16.67 -15.18 -2.08
N PRO A 19 16.38 -15.18 -3.39
CA PRO A 19 17.08 -14.32 -4.31
C PRO A 19 16.77 -12.86 -3.98
N LEU A 20 17.81 -12.02 -4.05
CA LEU A 20 17.77 -10.57 -3.96
C LEU A 20 16.53 -10.00 -4.66
N ALA A 21 15.83 -9.10 -3.98
CA ALA A 21 14.66 -8.41 -4.48
C ALA A 21 14.95 -7.75 -5.84
N VAL A 22 14.59 -8.44 -6.90
CA VAL A 22 14.45 -7.84 -8.22
C VAL A 22 13.14 -7.06 -8.17
N GLY A 23 13.21 -5.75 -8.36
CA GLY A 23 12.05 -4.88 -8.44
C GLY A 23 10.98 -5.44 -9.39
N PRO A 24 9.71 -5.03 -9.26
CA PRO A 24 8.60 -5.69 -9.93
C PRO A 24 8.84 -5.77 -11.43
N ALA A 25 9.16 -6.96 -11.92
CA ALA A 25 9.12 -7.28 -13.33
C ALA A 25 7.64 -7.28 -13.73
N ILE A 26 7.15 -6.15 -14.22
CA ILE A 26 5.85 -6.08 -14.88
C ILE A 26 6.01 -6.87 -16.16
N SER A 27 5.51 -8.10 -16.17
CA SER A 27 5.38 -8.90 -17.38
C SER A 27 4.46 -8.15 -18.35
N THR A 28 5.06 -7.48 -19.31
CA THR A 28 4.38 -6.90 -20.47
C THR A 28 4.09 -8.03 -21.45
N ALA A 29 2.98 -8.74 -21.27
CA ALA A 29 2.35 -9.41 -22.38
C ALA A 29 1.66 -8.32 -23.22
N LEU A 30 2.44 -7.58 -24.00
CA LEU A 30 1.92 -6.78 -25.09
C LEU A 30 1.59 -7.75 -26.23
N SER A 31 0.33 -7.99 -26.47
CA SER A 31 -0.15 -8.63 -27.69
C SER A 31 0.24 -7.71 -28.85
N ASN A 32 1.13 -8.20 -29.71
CA ASN A 32 1.49 -7.56 -30.97
C ASN A 32 0.32 -7.69 -31.95
N ASN A 33 -0.64 -6.78 -31.87
CA ASN A 33 -1.62 -6.59 -32.94
C ASN A 33 -1.50 -5.13 -33.41
N PRO A 34 -1.19 -4.87 -34.73
CA PRO A 34 -0.97 -3.52 -35.24
C PRO A 34 -2.25 -2.78 -35.62
N GLU A 35 -3.40 -3.14 -35.09
CA GLU A 35 -4.61 -2.34 -35.21
C GLU A 35 -4.63 -1.33 -34.06
N CYS A 36 -4.78 -0.04 -34.40
CA CYS A 36 -4.85 1.14 -33.54
C CYS A 36 -5.39 0.81 -32.13
N ALA A 37 -4.48 0.45 -31.20
CA ALA A 37 -4.87 -0.08 -29.90
C ALA A 37 -5.24 1.09 -29.00
N CYS A 38 -6.49 1.51 -29.05
CA CYS A 38 -7.06 2.39 -28.07
C CYS A 38 -6.95 1.72 -26.69
N MET A 39 -6.12 2.28 -25.81
CA MET A 39 -5.92 1.73 -24.48
C MET A 39 -6.99 2.26 -23.54
N SER A 40 -7.82 1.36 -23.02
CA SER A 40 -8.80 1.70 -21.98
C SER A 40 -8.08 1.88 -20.65
N LEU A 41 -8.09 3.10 -20.14
CA LEU A 41 -7.49 3.53 -18.89
C LEU A 41 -8.57 3.88 -17.86
N VAL A 42 -8.17 3.97 -16.61
CA VAL A 42 -9.03 4.45 -15.52
C VAL A 42 -8.22 5.37 -14.63
N ALA A 43 -8.78 6.53 -14.33
CA ALA A 43 -8.32 7.38 -13.25
C ALA A 43 -9.17 7.07 -12.01
N THR A 44 -8.53 6.69 -10.92
CA THR A 44 -9.17 6.46 -9.63
C THR A 44 -8.78 7.59 -8.71
N LEU A 45 -9.78 8.28 -8.15
CA LEU A 45 -9.62 9.32 -7.14
C LEU A 45 -10.07 8.72 -5.81
N ILE A 46 -9.27 8.91 -4.76
CA ILE A 46 -9.53 8.35 -3.43
C ILE A 46 -9.19 9.39 -2.38
N CYS A 47 -10.03 9.52 -1.36
CA CYS A 47 -9.73 10.32 -0.18
C CYS A 47 -9.90 9.51 1.11
N ASN A 48 -9.50 10.09 2.23
CA ASN A 48 -9.63 9.45 3.53
C ASN A 48 -11.13 9.25 3.89
N PRO A 49 -11.58 8.02 4.14
CA PRO A 49 -12.98 7.75 4.52
C PRO A 49 -13.41 8.41 5.83
N ALA A 50 -12.47 8.75 6.72
CA ALA A 50 -12.78 9.51 7.94
C ALA A 50 -13.01 11.01 7.67
N SER A 51 -12.63 11.49 6.47
CA SER A 51 -12.81 12.88 6.03
C SER A 51 -13.11 12.90 4.53
N PRO A 52 -14.33 12.48 4.13
CA PRO A 52 -14.73 12.44 2.73
C PRO A 52 -14.56 13.81 2.08
N ALA A 53 -13.97 13.85 0.89
CA ALA A 53 -13.63 15.09 0.20
C ALA A 53 -13.98 15.07 -1.29
N LEU A 54 -14.55 13.97 -1.81
CA LEU A 54 -14.95 13.89 -3.21
C LEU A 54 -16.42 14.29 -3.37
N ASP A 55 -16.65 15.23 -4.30
CA ASP A 55 -17.98 15.64 -4.73
C ASP A 55 -18.09 15.62 -6.27
N SER A 56 -19.27 15.92 -6.79
CA SER A 56 -19.52 15.99 -8.23
C SER A 56 -18.68 17.06 -8.93
N THR A 57 -18.39 18.17 -8.28
CA THR A 57 -17.60 19.28 -8.84
C THR A 57 -16.16 18.85 -9.08
N ILE A 58 -15.57 18.15 -8.10
CA ILE A 58 -14.21 17.61 -8.20
C ILE A 58 -14.13 16.54 -9.29
N VAL A 59 -15.12 15.64 -9.34
CA VAL A 59 -15.21 14.60 -10.35
C VAL A 59 -15.36 15.21 -11.76
N ASP A 60 -16.18 16.23 -11.93
CA ASP A 60 -16.35 16.91 -13.22
C ASP A 60 -15.09 17.70 -13.61
N GLY A 61 -14.40 18.30 -12.65
CA GLY A 61 -13.09 18.92 -12.86
C GLY A 61 -12.04 17.91 -13.34
N ALA A 62 -11.99 16.75 -12.73
CA ALA A 62 -11.10 15.66 -13.14
C ALA A 62 -11.46 15.12 -14.54
N ARG A 63 -12.75 14.99 -14.86
CA ARG A 63 -13.22 14.57 -16.19
C ARG A 63 -12.85 15.57 -17.28
N ALA A 64 -12.87 16.86 -16.99
CA ALA A 64 -12.52 17.90 -17.95
C ALA A 64 -11.03 17.83 -18.39
N VAL A 65 -10.16 17.26 -17.59
CA VAL A 65 -8.73 17.09 -17.88
C VAL A 65 -8.45 15.81 -18.67
N LEU A 66 -9.31 14.80 -18.56
CA LEU A 66 -9.10 13.50 -19.17
C LEU A 66 -9.49 13.47 -20.66
N PRO A 67 -8.74 12.78 -21.52
CA PRO A 67 -9.12 12.58 -22.90
C PRO A 67 -10.29 11.58 -23.00
N SER A 68 -11.35 11.95 -23.71
CA SER A 68 -12.53 11.09 -23.94
C SER A 68 -13.04 10.38 -22.68
N PRO A 69 -13.39 11.11 -21.61
CA PRO A 69 -13.80 10.49 -20.35
C PRO A 69 -15.17 9.84 -20.45
N GLY A 70 -15.28 8.61 -19.96
CA GLY A 70 -16.55 7.93 -19.77
C GLY A 70 -17.30 8.42 -18.52
N PRO A 71 -18.43 7.77 -18.21
CA PRO A 71 -19.19 8.07 -16.99
C PRO A 71 -18.39 7.68 -15.75
N ALA A 72 -18.38 8.56 -14.74
CA ALA A 72 -17.78 8.28 -13.45
C ALA A 72 -18.56 7.17 -12.72
N GLN A 73 -17.85 6.28 -12.06
CA GLN A 73 -18.40 5.17 -11.28
C GLN A 73 -17.94 5.28 -9.84
N TRP A 74 -18.85 5.59 -8.94
CA TRP A 74 -18.55 5.62 -7.51
C TRP A 74 -18.26 4.20 -7.00
N LEU A 75 -17.08 3.99 -6.43
CA LEU A 75 -16.70 2.78 -5.72
C LEU A 75 -17.18 2.85 -4.27
N PHE A 76 -17.07 4.03 -3.68
CA PHE A 76 -17.62 4.37 -2.39
C PHE A 76 -18.01 5.86 -2.41
N ASN A 77 -19.24 6.17 -1.98
CA ASN A 77 -19.78 7.53 -2.08
C ASN A 77 -18.89 8.55 -1.36
N GLU A 78 -18.59 9.67 -2.01
CA GLU A 78 -17.76 10.78 -1.52
C GLU A 78 -16.31 10.40 -1.12
N VAL A 79 -15.90 9.14 -1.28
CA VAL A 79 -14.57 8.62 -0.87
C VAL A 79 -13.76 8.09 -2.02
N ALA A 80 -14.37 7.33 -2.94
CA ALA A 80 -13.63 6.73 -4.04
C ALA A 80 -14.46 6.68 -5.32
N VAL A 81 -13.87 7.10 -6.44
CA VAL A 81 -14.51 7.13 -7.75
C VAL A 81 -13.55 6.72 -8.86
N ASP A 82 -14.06 5.94 -9.80
CA ASP A 82 -13.39 5.58 -11.04
C ASP A 82 -13.91 6.42 -12.18
N ILE A 83 -13.00 6.97 -12.99
CA ILE A 83 -13.31 7.67 -14.24
C ILE A 83 -12.61 6.91 -15.36
N PRO A 84 -13.32 6.06 -16.12
CA PRO A 84 -12.75 5.42 -17.29
C PRO A 84 -12.52 6.44 -18.41
N PHE A 85 -11.46 6.27 -19.17
CA PHE A 85 -11.16 7.10 -20.33
C PHE A 85 -10.33 6.34 -21.36
N GLU A 86 -10.31 6.85 -22.59
CA GLU A 86 -9.62 6.21 -23.71
C GLU A 86 -8.45 7.07 -24.16
N ARG A 87 -7.30 6.42 -24.41
CA ARG A 87 -6.13 7.06 -25.02
C ARG A 87 -5.47 6.12 -26.03
N GLU A 88 -5.23 6.63 -27.21
CA GLU A 88 -4.49 5.89 -28.23
C GLU A 88 -3.00 5.81 -27.86
N ASN A 89 -2.42 4.64 -28.01
CA ASN A 89 -0.98 4.38 -27.82
C ASN A 89 -0.38 4.97 -26.54
N ALA A 90 -1.09 4.89 -25.42
CA ALA A 90 -0.65 5.46 -24.15
C ALA A 90 0.66 4.80 -23.68
N SER A 91 1.74 5.57 -23.63
CA SER A 91 2.99 5.20 -23.00
C SER A 91 2.93 5.37 -21.47
N ARG A 92 3.94 4.85 -20.76
CA ARG A 92 4.07 5.13 -19.31
C ARG A 92 4.21 6.62 -19.01
N ASP A 93 4.87 7.36 -19.89
CA ASP A 93 5.09 8.79 -19.69
C ASP A 93 3.80 9.59 -19.95
N ASP A 94 2.96 9.13 -20.90
CA ASP A 94 1.61 9.69 -21.08
C ASP A 94 0.75 9.50 -19.83
N ILE A 95 0.78 8.31 -19.23
CA ILE A 95 0.03 8.01 -18.00
C ILE A 95 0.48 8.92 -16.86
N LYS A 96 1.80 9.08 -16.67
CA LYS A 96 2.35 9.99 -15.65
C LYS A 96 1.98 11.46 -15.91
N ALA A 97 2.00 11.88 -17.18
CA ALA A 97 1.62 13.24 -17.56
C ALA A 97 0.15 13.53 -17.23
N ILE A 98 -0.75 12.58 -17.53
CA ILE A 98 -2.17 12.67 -17.16
C ILE A 98 -2.34 12.71 -15.65
N GLU A 99 -1.64 11.86 -14.93
CA GLU A 99 -1.68 11.82 -13.46
C GLU A 99 -1.23 13.16 -12.87
N LEU A 100 -0.17 13.77 -13.43
CA LEU A 100 0.30 15.08 -13.01
C LEU A 100 -0.74 16.19 -13.30
N GLN A 101 -1.38 16.16 -14.46
CA GLN A 101 -2.44 17.11 -14.80
C GLN A 101 -3.64 17.00 -13.85
N LEU A 102 -4.05 15.78 -13.51
CA LEU A 102 -5.10 15.53 -12.54
C LEU A 102 -4.71 16.03 -11.14
N ARG A 103 -3.46 15.81 -10.72
CA ARG A 103 -2.93 16.31 -9.44
C ARG A 103 -2.92 17.84 -9.40
N GLN A 104 -2.59 18.51 -10.50
CA GLN A 104 -2.66 19.97 -10.62
C GLN A 104 -4.11 20.47 -10.55
N ALA A 105 -5.03 19.79 -11.23
CA ALA A 105 -6.45 20.16 -11.22
C ALA A 105 -7.11 20.00 -9.84
N ARG A 106 -6.67 19.02 -9.03
CA ARG A 106 -7.17 18.84 -7.65
C ARG A 106 -6.68 19.91 -6.67
N GLY A 107 -5.55 20.60 -6.98
CA GLY A 107 -4.90 21.55 -6.06
C GLY A 107 -4.43 20.88 -4.75
N ASP A 108 -4.68 21.53 -3.62
CA ASP A 108 -4.26 21.07 -2.28
C ASP A 108 -5.28 20.12 -1.60
N LEU A 109 -6.28 19.65 -2.33
CA LEU A 109 -7.25 18.71 -1.75
C LEU A 109 -6.56 17.40 -1.36
N PRO A 110 -6.92 16.78 -0.21
CA PRO A 110 -6.33 15.52 0.27
C PRO A 110 -6.91 14.32 -0.49
N ILE A 111 -6.63 14.25 -1.79
CA ILE A 111 -7.14 13.22 -2.69
C ILE A 111 -5.96 12.54 -3.36
N ASP A 112 -5.86 11.23 -3.25
CA ASP A 112 -4.93 10.42 -4.00
C ASP A 112 -5.48 10.13 -5.39
N ILE A 113 -4.58 10.12 -6.37
CA ILE A 113 -4.91 9.90 -7.78
C ILE A 113 -4.01 8.81 -8.35
N VAL A 114 -4.63 7.81 -8.95
CA VAL A 114 -3.94 6.72 -9.64
C VAL A 114 -4.50 6.55 -11.03
N VAL A 115 -3.64 6.56 -12.04
CA VAL A 115 -3.99 6.29 -13.44
C VAL A 115 -3.36 4.98 -13.88
N GLN A 116 -4.19 4.05 -14.38
CA GLN A 116 -3.71 2.72 -14.76
C GLN A 116 -4.56 2.08 -15.87
N PRO A 117 -4.04 1.05 -16.57
CA PRO A 117 -4.84 0.27 -17.49
C PRO A 117 -6.05 -0.37 -16.78
N ARG A 118 -7.22 -0.32 -17.42
CA ARG A 118 -8.44 -0.93 -16.89
C ARG A 118 -8.36 -2.45 -16.88
N ILE A 119 -7.72 -3.03 -17.91
CA ILE A 119 -7.51 -4.48 -18.01
C ILE A 119 -6.44 -4.93 -17.03
N GLY A 120 -6.70 -6.01 -16.28
CA GLY A 120 -5.76 -6.57 -15.31
C GLY A 120 -5.60 -5.77 -14.02
N ARG A 121 -6.39 -4.71 -13.82
CA ARG A 121 -6.39 -3.89 -12.62
C ARG A 121 -6.79 -4.68 -11.38
N ARG A 122 -7.83 -5.50 -11.47
CA ARG A 122 -8.27 -6.35 -10.35
C ARG A 122 -7.31 -7.51 -10.17
N LYS A 123 -6.49 -7.43 -9.13
CA LYS A 123 -5.51 -8.46 -8.80
C LYS A 123 -6.17 -9.63 -8.08
N LYS A 124 -5.57 -10.83 -8.22
CA LYS A 124 -6.01 -12.05 -7.54
C LYS A 124 -5.16 -12.36 -6.30
N LEU A 125 -3.97 -11.75 -6.21
CA LEU A 125 -3.06 -11.86 -5.08
C LEU A 125 -2.77 -10.46 -4.55
N PHE A 126 -2.91 -10.28 -3.26
CA PHE A 126 -2.46 -9.12 -2.49
C PHE A 126 -1.35 -9.57 -1.56
N LEU A 127 -0.19 -8.94 -1.65
CA LEU A 127 0.94 -9.15 -0.77
C LEU A 127 1.32 -7.80 -0.19
N ALA A 128 1.30 -7.71 1.13
CA ALA A 128 1.65 -6.49 1.85
C ALA A 128 2.54 -6.83 3.04
N ASP A 129 3.43 -5.91 3.38
CA ASP A 129 4.11 -5.90 4.66
C ASP A 129 3.11 -5.60 5.79
N MET A 130 3.42 -5.97 7.01
CA MET A 130 2.53 -5.76 8.14
C MET A 130 2.90 -4.49 8.90
N ASP A 131 4.11 -4.43 9.45
CA ASP A 131 4.57 -3.34 10.29
C ASP A 131 4.71 -2.05 9.46
N SER A 132 4.25 -0.93 9.99
CA SER A 132 4.23 0.38 9.31
C SER A 132 3.58 0.38 7.90
N THR A 133 2.83 -0.66 7.56
CA THR A 133 2.13 -0.84 6.28
C THR A 133 0.65 -1.16 6.49
N MET A 134 0.30 -2.39 6.90
CA MET A 134 -1.09 -2.77 7.23
C MET A 134 -1.51 -2.25 8.60
N ILE A 135 -0.56 -2.06 9.48
CA ILE A 135 -0.72 -1.45 10.81
C ILE A 135 0.20 -0.23 10.92
N GLY A 136 -0.16 0.73 11.77
CA GLY A 136 0.60 1.96 11.97
C GLY A 136 1.86 1.81 12.82
N GLN A 137 2.05 0.67 13.47
CA GLN A 137 3.08 0.42 14.46
C GLN A 137 4.13 -0.59 13.98
N GLU A 138 5.27 -0.62 14.69
CA GLU A 138 6.27 -1.68 14.65
C GLU A 138 6.02 -2.63 15.83
N CYS A 139 5.61 -3.87 15.57
CA CYS A 139 5.21 -4.81 16.62
C CYS A 139 6.28 -5.06 17.67
N ILE A 140 7.55 -5.15 17.25
CA ILE A 140 8.66 -5.39 18.17
C ILE A 140 8.90 -4.18 19.09
N ASP A 141 8.65 -2.97 18.60
CA ASP A 141 8.81 -1.74 19.39
C ASP A 141 7.69 -1.62 20.42
N GLU A 142 6.46 -2.01 20.07
CA GLU A 142 5.33 -2.01 21.00
C GLU A 142 5.51 -3.05 22.12
N LEU A 143 6.01 -4.24 21.79
CA LEU A 143 6.34 -5.26 22.78
C LEU A 143 7.49 -4.79 23.71
N ALA A 144 8.49 -4.13 23.14
CA ALA A 144 9.61 -3.58 23.91
C ALA A 144 9.18 -2.45 24.84
N ASP A 145 8.27 -1.58 24.38
CA ASP A 145 7.70 -0.51 25.19
C ASP A 145 6.89 -1.06 26.37
N PHE A 146 6.12 -2.12 26.12
CA PHE A 146 5.39 -2.82 27.17
C PHE A 146 6.32 -3.39 28.26
N ALA A 147 7.49 -3.87 27.84
CA ALA A 147 8.52 -4.39 28.73
C ALA A 147 9.40 -3.30 29.38
N GLY A 148 9.20 -2.03 29.04
CA GLY A 148 10.07 -0.93 29.47
C GLY A 148 11.44 -0.90 28.79
N LEU A 149 11.57 -1.56 27.63
CA LEU A 149 12.85 -1.74 26.89
C LEU A 149 12.92 -0.92 25.60
N LYS A 150 11.98 -0.01 25.36
CA LYS A 150 11.86 0.77 24.11
C LYS A 150 13.17 1.49 23.72
N SER A 151 13.84 2.12 24.68
CA SER A 151 15.10 2.82 24.42
C SER A 151 16.23 1.89 23.96
N HIS A 152 16.27 0.66 24.47
CA HIS A 152 17.26 -0.33 24.05
C HIS A 152 17.00 -0.81 22.62
N VAL A 153 15.74 -1.11 22.29
CA VAL A 153 15.35 -1.54 20.93
C VAL A 153 15.58 -0.42 19.93
N ALA A 154 15.22 0.83 20.26
CA ALA A 154 15.47 1.98 19.42
C ALA A 154 16.97 2.18 19.10
N ALA A 155 17.84 2.01 20.09
CA ALA A 155 19.29 2.10 19.87
C ALA A 155 19.84 1.02 18.94
N ILE A 156 19.31 -0.22 19.02
CA ILE A 156 19.70 -1.32 18.12
C ILE A 156 19.21 -1.00 16.70
N THR A 157 17.96 -0.56 16.56
CA THR A 157 17.38 -0.18 15.28
C THR A 157 18.18 0.92 14.61
N GLU A 158 18.55 1.96 15.33
CA GLU A 158 19.37 3.07 14.82
C GLU A 158 20.75 2.60 14.32
N ARG A 159 21.41 1.69 15.04
CA ARG A 159 22.67 1.08 14.61
C ARG A 159 22.52 0.28 13.33
N ALA A 160 21.42 -0.48 13.20
CA ALA A 160 21.10 -1.23 11.98
C ALA A 160 20.85 -0.30 10.79
N MET A 161 20.09 0.79 10.98
CA MET A 161 19.81 1.77 9.93
C MET A 161 21.06 2.52 9.47
N ARG A 162 22.06 2.72 10.35
CA ARG A 162 23.37 3.25 9.98
C ARG A 162 24.31 2.24 9.33
N GLY A 163 23.87 0.99 9.18
CA GLY A 163 24.69 -0.09 8.61
C GLY A 163 25.81 -0.58 9.52
N GLU A 164 25.75 -0.28 10.81
CA GLU A 164 26.76 -0.70 11.80
C GLU A 164 26.61 -2.17 12.21
N ILE A 165 25.40 -2.71 12.05
CA ILE A 165 25.08 -4.11 12.32
C ILE A 165 24.17 -4.66 11.23
N GLU A 166 24.36 -5.93 10.91
CA GLU A 166 23.55 -6.71 9.97
C GLU A 166 22.12 -6.87 10.48
N PHE A 167 21.13 -6.91 9.55
CA PHE A 167 19.71 -7.04 9.89
C PHE A 167 19.41 -8.24 10.80
N GLU A 168 19.98 -9.42 10.46
CA GLU A 168 19.77 -10.64 11.25
C GLU A 168 20.29 -10.48 12.68
N SER A 169 21.47 -9.92 12.85
CA SER A 169 22.07 -9.65 14.16
C SER A 169 21.23 -8.68 14.97
N ALA A 170 20.77 -7.60 14.36
CA ALA A 170 19.88 -6.62 14.99
C ALA A 170 18.55 -7.25 15.43
N LEU A 171 17.95 -8.09 14.56
CA LEU A 171 16.71 -8.80 14.88
C LEU A 171 16.91 -9.74 16.08
N ARG A 172 17.96 -10.54 16.08
CA ARG A 172 18.26 -11.46 17.19
C ARG A 172 18.48 -10.72 18.50
N GLU A 173 19.20 -9.59 18.47
CA GLU A 173 19.46 -8.77 19.67
C GLU A 173 18.15 -8.19 20.21
N ARG A 174 17.28 -7.64 19.35
CA ARG A 174 15.97 -7.09 19.75
C ARG A 174 15.05 -8.19 20.32
N VAL A 175 14.96 -9.34 19.67
CA VAL A 175 14.12 -10.46 20.13
C VAL A 175 14.63 -11.02 21.46
N ALA A 176 15.95 -11.07 21.67
CA ALA A 176 16.53 -11.54 22.92
C ALA A 176 16.12 -10.69 24.13
N LEU A 177 15.89 -9.38 23.92
CA LEU A 177 15.40 -8.48 24.96
C LEU A 177 13.97 -8.81 25.42
N LEU A 178 13.16 -9.45 24.56
CA LEU A 178 11.79 -9.83 24.88
C LEU A 178 11.69 -11.18 25.63
N LYS A 179 12.84 -11.83 25.87
CA LYS A 179 12.88 -13.11 26.57
C LYS A 179 12.28 -13.01 27.97
N GLY A 180 11.30 -13.89 28.24
CA GLY A 180 10.64 -13.96 29.55
C GLY A 180 9.35 -13.16 29.63
N LEU A 181 8.99 -12.42 28.59
CA LEU A 181 7.65 -11.83 28.50
C LEU A 181 6.58 -12.95 28.43
N PRO A 182 5.51 -12.85 29.20
CA PRO A 182 4.38 -13.79 29.07
C PRO A 182 3.70 -13.59 27.71
N VAL A 183 3.23 -14.70 27.11
CA VAL A 183 2.54 -14.68 25.79
C VAL A 183 1.30 -13.78 25.83
N SER A 184 0.63 -13.65 26.97
CA SER A 184 -0.53 -12.75 27.13
C SER A 184 -0.22 -11.28 26.83
N VAL A 185 1.04 -10.87 26.86
CA VAL A 185 1.45 -9.50 26.46
C VAL A 185 1.18 -9.25 24.98
N VAL A 186 1.30 -10.29 24.15
CA VAL A 186 1.00 -10.18 22.71
C VAL A 186 -0.47 -9.83 22.51
N ASP A 187 -1.38 -10.50 23.21
CA ASP A 187 -2.82 -10.23 23.15
C ASP A 187 -3.12 -8.79 23.61
N GLU A 188 -2.47 -8.37 24.70
CA GLU A 188 -2.64 -7.03 25.24
C GLU A 188 -2.12 -5.91 24.29
N VAL A 189 -0.99 -6.14 23.63
CA VAL A 189 -0.45 -5.22 22.62
C VAL A 189 -1.39 -5.14 21.41
N LEU A 190 -1.87 -6.28 20.92
CA LEU A 190 -2.83 -6.34 19.80
C LEU A 190 -4.11 -5.55 20.11
N ASP A 191 -4.65 -5.73 21.30
CA ASP A 191 -5.94 -5.11 21.67
C ASP A 191 -5.82 -3.60 21.95
N LYS A 192 -4.68 -3.16 22.53
CA LYS A 192 -4.58 -1.80 23.07
C LYS A 192 -3.69 -0.85 22.27
N ARG A 193 -2.79 -1.38 21.46
CA ARG A 193 -1.73 -0.57 20.84
C ARG A 193 -1.72 -0.64 19.32
N ILE A 194 -2.16 -1.75 18.74
CA ILE A 194 -2.14 -1.92 17.28
C ILE A 194 -3.37 -1.27 16.65
N THR A 195 -3.13 -0.49 15.61
CA THR A 195 -4.19 0.14 14.81
C THR A 195 -3.97 -0.14 13.34
N LEU A 196 -5.06 -0.43 12.62
CA LEU A 196 -4.99 -0.58 11.18
C LEU A 196 -4.67 0.77 10.51
N THR A 197 -3.83 0.73 9.51
CA THR A 197 -3.58 1.90 8.66
C THR A 197 -4.88 2.29 7.94
N PRO A 198 -5.28 3.57 7.96
CA PRO A 198 -6.46 4.03 7.24
C PRO A 198 -6.32 3.85 5.72
N GLY A 199 -7.37 3.34 5.04
CA GLY A 199 -7.42 3.19 3.59
C GLY A 199 -8.11 1.93 3.08
#